data_bb505ffbfe5e558ef81c5ee7de14c881
#
_entry.id   bb505ffbfe5e558ef81c5ee7de14c881
#
_cell.length_a   1.000
_cell.length_b   1.000
_cell.length_c   1.000
_cell.angle_alpha   90.00
_cell.angle_beta   90.00
_cell.angle_gamma   90.00
#
_symmetry.space_group_name_H-M   'P 1'
#
loop_
_entity.id
_entity.type
_entity.pdbx_description
1 polymer ?
#
loop_
_entity_poly.entity_id
_entity_poly.type
_entity_poly.pdbx_seq_one_letter_code
_entity_poly.pdbx_strand_id
1 'polypeptide(L)'
;MDTTSIENSPETRPFWESASAGRFVLPWCRQCQKTHWYPRGICPHCLSTELEWKESLGEGEIYSFSVNRTGKKPYVAAYIWLQEGLIMLSNVIDADPATLSIGKKVKVVFRHAAGEAPVPLFTVC
;
A
#
# COMPACT_ATOMS: atom_id res chain seq x y z
N MET A 1 -2.10 -7.25 13.89
CA MET A 1 -1.12 -6.17 14.12
C MET A 1 -1.80 -5.01 14.82
N ASP A 2 -1.13 -4.48 15.83
CA ASP A 2 -1.68 -3.36 16.60
C ASP A 2 -1.52 -2.05 15.82
N THR A 3 -2.63 -1.40 15.46
CA THR A 3 -2.62 -0.13 14.75
C THR A 3 -2.02 0.99 15.57
N THR A 4 -2.08 0.91 16.90
CA THR A 4 -1.47 1.91 17.78
C THR A 4 0.04 1.94 17.59
N SER A 5 0.69 0.78 17.46
CA SER A 5 2.12 0.69 17.20
C SER A 5 2.48 1.30 15.85
N ILE A 6 1.66 1.06 14.82
CA ILE A 6 1.87 1.62 13.49
C ILE A 6 1.77 3.15 13.55
N GLU A 7 0.71 3.67 14.18
CA GLU A 7 0.48 5.12 14.26
C GLU A 7 1.59 5.85 15.03
N ASN A 8 2.22 5.17 15.97
CA ASN A 8 3.26 5.79 16.80
C ASN A 8 4.65 5.75 16.18
N SER A 9 4.83 5.07 15.05
CA SER A 9 6.11 5.06 14.35
C SER A 9 6.33 6.41 13.65
N PRO A 10 7.41 7.15 13.98
CA PRO A 10 7.64 8.45 13.35
C PRO A 10 7.88 8.34 11.83
N GLU A 11 8.43 7.21 11.37
CA GLU A 11 8.70 7.02 9.94
C GLU A 11 7.42 6.83 9.12
N THR A 12 6.37 6.32 9.73
CA THR A 12 5.11 6.00 9.03
C THR A 12 3.97 6.92 9.39
N ARG A 13 4.13 7.76 10.42
CA ARG A 13 3.06 8.63 10.89
C ARG A 13 2.44 9.49 9.80
N PRO A 14 3.20 10.18 8.93
CA PRO A 14 2.59 10.99 7.88
C PRO A 14 1.72 10.17 6.93
N PHE A 15 2.10 8.91 6.67
CA PHE A 15 1.29 8.00 5.86
C PHE A 15 -0.07 7.75 6.50
N TRP A 16 -0.08 7.40 7.79
CA TRP A 16 -1.32 7.06 8.49
C TRP A 16 -2.21 8.29 8.70
N GLU A 17 -1.62 9.46 8.93
CA GLU A 17 -2.38 10.72 9.02
C GLU A 17 -3.04 11.04 7.69
N SER A 18 -2.35 10.87 6.57
CA SER A 18 -2.91 11.10 5.25
C SER A 18 -4.00 10.08 4.92
N ALA A 19 -3.79 8.82 5.29
CA ALA A 19 -4.79 7.77 5.09
C ALA A 19 -6.09 8.08 5.85
N SER A 20 -5.98 8.63 7.05
CA SER A 20 -7.16 9.04 7.82
C SER A 20 -7.93 10.17 7.13
N ALA A 21 -7.27 10.96 6.30
CA ALA A 21 -7.89 12.00 5.46
C ALA A 21 -8.30 11.49 4.08
N GLY A 22 -8.14 10.19 3.82
CA GLY A 22 -8.50 9.59 2.53
C GLY A 22 -7.46 9.79 1.44
N ARG A 23 -6.23 10.17 1.79
CA ARG A 23 -5.17 10.41 0.81
C ARG A 23 -4.11 9.32 0.87
N PHE A 24 -3.71 8.83 -0.29
CA PHE A 24 -2.66 7.84 -0.42
C PHE A 24 -1.35 8.53 -0.79
N VAL A 25 -0.38 8.53 0.13
CA VAL A 25 0.91 9.18 -0.09
C VAL A 25 2.03 8.14 -0.02
N LEU A 26 3.09 8.38 -0.78
CA LEU A 26 4.24 7.49 -0.86
C LEU A 26 5.52 8.25 -0.54
N PRO A 27 6.50 7.60 0.10
CA PRO A 27 7.81 8.19 0.28
C PRO A 27 8.49 8.42 -1.08
N TRP A 28 9.13 9.57 -1.21
CA TRP A 28 9.85 9.95 -2.42
C TRP A 28 11.22 10.48 -2.03
N CYS A 29 12.27 9.97 -2.64
CA CYS A 29 13.61 10.47 -2.41
C CYS A 29 13.92 11.59 -3.38
N ARG A 30 14.24 12.78 -2.86
CA ARG A 30 14.57 13.93 -3.69
C ARG A 30 15.91 13.78 -4.38
N GLN A 31 16.81 12.99 -3.80
CA GLN A 31 18.16 12.84 -4.35
C GLN A 31 18.19 11.89 -5.54
N CYS A 32 17.63 10.69 -5.43
CA CYS A 32 17.63 9.74 -6.53
C CYS A 32 16.32 9.73 -7.34
N GLN A 33 15.31 10.49 -6.90
CA GLN A 33 14.03 10.67 -7.57
C GLN A 33 13.28 9.36 -7.78
N LYS A 34 13.26 8.52 -6.74
CA LYS A 34 12.55 7.24 -6.74
C LYS A 34 11.64 7.13 -5.54
N THR A 35 10.54 6.41 -5.71
CA THR A 35 9.67 6.02 -4.61
C THR A 35 10.12 4.69 -4.04
N HIS A 36 9.65 4.39 -2.83
CA HIS A 36 9.85 3.07 -2.25
C HIS A 36 8.67 2.70 -1.34
N TRP A 37 8.60 1.44 -0.99
CA TRP A 37 7.68 0.90 -0.02
C TRP A 37 8.37 -0.25 0.70
N TYR A 38 8.37 -0.32 1.99
CA TYR A 38 7.57 0.37 2.99
C TYR A 38 8.26 1.68 3.43
N PRO A 39 7.50 2.66 4.07
CA PRO A 39 8.10 3.94 4.50
C PRO A 39 9.29 3.76 5.45
N ARG A 40 10.37 4.47 5.18
CA ARG A 40 11.61 4.41 5.95
C ARG A 40 12.20 5.80 6.08
N GLY A 41 13.01 6.01 7.12
CA GLY A 41 13.72 7.27 7.31
C GLY A 41 14.92 7.45 6.40
N ILE A 42 15.35 6.40 5.71
CA ILE A 42 16.49 6.40 4.80
C ILE A 42 16.06 5.75 3.49
N CYS A 43 16.39 6.37 2.36
CA CYS A 43 16.07 5.80 1.05
C CYS A 43 16.78 4.46 0.85
N PRO A 44 16.06 3.36 0.54
CA PRO A 44 16.69 2.07 0.33
C PRO A 44 17.51 1.98 -0.96
N HIS A 45 17.32 2.93 -1.89
CA HIS A 45 18.03 2.91 -3.17
C HIS A 45 19.37 3.63 -3.11
N CYS A 46 19.45 4.77 -2.40
CA CYS A 46 20.66 5.60 -2.39
C CYS A 46 21.14 6.00 -0.99
N LEU A 47 20.46 5.56 0.06
CA LEU A 47 20.77 5.80 1.47
C LEU A 47 20.66 7.27 1.89
N SER A 48 20.01 8.12 1.09
CA SER A 48 19.77 9.51 1.43
C SER A 48 18.68 9.65 2.49
N THR A 49 18.77 10.72 3.30
CA THR A 49 17.71 11.12 4.21
C THR A 49 16.81 12.21 3.60
N GLU A 50 17.06 12.60 2.36
CA GLU A 50 16.33 13.65 1.65
C GLU A 50 14.98 13.12 1.15
N LEU A 51 14.10 12.74 2.08
CA LEU A 51 12.81 12.14 1.78
C LEU A 51 11.67 13.13 1.92
N GLU A 52 10.66 12.99 1.06
CA GLU A 52 9.41 13.73 1.16
C GLU A 52 8.25 12.79 0.88
N TRP A 53 7.04 13.27 1.08
CA TRP A 53 5.82 12.50 0.80
C TRP A 53 5.15 13.09 -0.42
N LYS A 54 4.81 12.22 -1.38
CA LYS A 54 4.06 12.60 -2.58
C LYS A 54 2.75 11.84 -2.64
N GLU A 55 1.70 12.52 -3.07
CA GLU A 55 0.40 11.88 -3.25
C GLU A 55 0.44 10.98 -4.47
N SER A 56 -0.07 9.76 -4.29
CA SER A 56 -0.18 8.76 -5.34
C SER A 56 -1.60 8.76 -5.91
N LEU A 57 -1.74 8.41 -7.18
CA LEU A 57 -3.04 8.14 -7.77
C LEU A 57 -3.70 6.90 -7.17
N GLY A 58 -2.92 6.03 -6.53
CA GLY A 58 -3.43 4.80 -5.96
C GLY A 58 -3.84 3.78 -7.01
N GLU A 59 -3.35 3.92 -8.23
CA GLU A 59 -3.69 3.03 -9.34
C GLU A 59 -2.49 2.16 -9.70
N GLY A 60 -2.75 0.92 -10.04
CA GLY A 60 -1.71 0.00 -10.45
C GLY A 60 -2.29 -1.26 -11.06
N GLU A 61 -1.49 -2.29 -11.08
CA GLU A 61 -1.92 -3.59 -11.60
C GLU A 61 -1.36 -4.71 -10.72
N ILE A 62 -2.00 -5.87 -10.79
CA ILE A 62 -1.55 -7.04 -10.04
C ILE A 62 -0.26 -7.55 -10.67
N TYR A 63 0.82 -7.51 -9.89
CA TYR A 63 2.11 -8.06 -10.29
C TYR A 63 2.15 -9.57 -10.07
N SER A 64 1.68 -10.00 -8.89
CA SER A 64 1.50 -11.41 -8.55
C SER A 64 0.48 -11.49 -7.42
N PHE A 65 -0.16 -12.65 -7.25
CA PHE A 65 -1.13 -12.82 -6.18
C PHE A 65 -1.21 -14.28 -5.76
N SER A 66 -1.74 -14.48 -4.55
CA SER A 66 -2.06 -15.82 -4.08
C SER A 66 -3.38 -15.77 -3.30
N VAL A 67 -4.17 -16.82 -3.42
CA VAL A 67 -5.44 -16.92 -2.72
C VAL A 67 -5.25 -17.84 -1.53
N ASN A 68 -5.51 -17.31 -0.32
CA ASN A 68 -5.43 -18.10 0.90
C ASN A 68 -6.84 -18.60 1.24
N ARG A 69 -7.01 -19.93 1.26
CA ARG A 69 -8.31 -20.57 1.48
C ARG A 69 -8.40 -21.31 2.82
N THR A 70 -7.43 -21.11 3.71
CA THR A 70 -7.35 -21.86 4.96
C THR A 70 -8.23 -21.28 6.07
N GLY A 71 -8.73 -20.07 5.95
CA GLY A 71 -9.60 -19.46 6.93
C GLY A 71 -11.08 -19.62 6.60
N LYS A 72 -11.95 -19.01 7.43
CA LYS A 72 -13.40 -19.02 7.20
C LYS A 72 -13.78 -18.35 5.89
N LYS A 73 -13.02 -17.32 5.50
CA LYS A 73 -13.21 -16.62 4.23
C LYS A 73 -11.89 -16.60 3.49
N PRO A 74 -11.88 -16.91 2.21
CA PRO A 74 -10.66 -16.76 1.43
C PRO A 74 -10.26 -15.29 1.34
N TYR A 75 -8.95 -15.02 1.32
CA TYR A 75 -8.46 -13.68 1.06
C TYR A 75 -7.34 -13.74 0.02
N VAL A 76 -7.11 -12.63 -0.65
CA VAL A 76 -6.11 -12.53 -1.70
C VAL A 76 -4.99 -11.62 -1.23
N ALA A 77 -3.79 -12.17 -1.10
CA ALA A 77 -2.58 -11.38 -0.91
C ALA A 77 -1.98 -11.13 -2.29
N ALA A 78 -1.57 -9.90 -2.55
CA ALA A 78 -1.07 -9.53 -3.86
C ALA A 78 0.06 -8.52 -3.76
N TYR A 79 1.04 -8.65 -4.68
CA TYR A 79 1.98 -7.58 -4.94
C TYR A 79 1.38 -6.69 -6.02
N ILE A 80 1.28 -5.42 -5.73
CA ILE A 80 0.66 -4.43 -6.61
C ILE A 80 1.76 -3.54 -7.17
N TRP A 81 1.83 -3.48 -8.50
CA TRP A 81 2.76 -2.59 -9.18
C TRP A 81 2.06 -1.27 -9.45
N LEU A 82 2.40 -0.26 -8.66
CA LEU A 82 1.79 1.06 -8.79
C LEU A 82 2.37 1.82 -9.97
N GLN A 83 1.59 2.76 -10.51
CA GLN A 83 2.01 3.58 -11.64
C GLN A 83 3.27 4.38 -11.35
N GLU A 84 3.50 4.71 -10.09
CA GLU A 84 4.71 5.43 -9.67
C GLU A 84 5.99 4.59 -9.75
N GLY A 85 5.86 3.28 -10.04
CA GLY A 85 7.01 2.43 -10.29
C GLY A 85 7.45 1.56 -9.13
N LEU A 86 6.73 1.56 -8.01
CA LEU A 86 7.05 0.68 -6.90
C LEU A 86 6.09 -0.51 -6.82
N ILE A 87 6.53 -1.57 -6.15
CA ILE A 87 5.72 -2.76 -5.88
C ILE A 87 5.48 -2.81 -4.38
N MET A 88 4.21 -2.95 -3.98
CA MET A 88 3.86 -3.09 -2.58
C MET A 88 2.99 -4.31 -2.34
N LEU A 89 3.14 -4.93 -1.18
CA LEU A 89 2.31 -6.05 -0.76
C LEU A 89 1.03 -5.53 -0.12
N SER A 90 -0.11 -6.01 -0.57
CA SER A 90 -1.41 -5.64 -0.04
C SER A 90 -2.40 -6.78 -0.25
N ASN A 91 -3.68 -6.47 -0.13
CA ASN A 91 -4.76 -7.43 -0.37
C ASN A 91 -5.70 -6.86 -1.42
N VAL A 92 -6.25 -7.76 -2.24
CA VAL A 92 -7.31 -7.40 -3.18
C VAL A 92 -8.63 -7.82 -2.54
N ILE A 93 -9.55 -6.87 -2.40
CA ILE A 93 -10.82 -7.07 -1.73
C ILE A 93 -11.98 -6.81 -2.69
N ASP A 94 -13.17 -7.23 -2.29
CA ASP A 94 -14.42 -7.01 -3.04
C ASP A 94 -14.36 -7.58 -4.46
N ALA A 95 -13.64 -8.71 -4.63
CA ALA A 95 -13.53 -9.38 -5.93
C ALA A 95 -13.58 -10.90 -5.74
N ASP A 96 -14.12 -11.58 -6.74
CA ASP A 96 -14.08 -13.04 -6.77
C ASP A 96 -12.65 -13.48 -7.13
N PRO A 97 -11.98 -14.26 -6.25
CA PRO A 97 -10.62 -14.72 -6.54
C PRO A 97 -10.47 -15.43 -7.88
N ALA A 98 -11.52 -16.10 -8.36
CA ALA A 98 -11.48 -16.82 -9.63
C ALA A 98 -11.37 -15.88 -10.84
N THR A 99 -11.68 -14.60 -10.68
CA THR A 99 -11.64 -13.62 -11.77
C THR A 99 -10.33 -12.85 -11.84
N LEU A 100 -9.41 -13.07 -10.90
CA LEU A 100 -8.17 -12.32 -10.82
C LEU A 100 -7.11 -12.90 -11.77
N SER A 101 -6.26 -12.00 -12.27
CA SER A 101 -5.14 -12.37 -13.14
C SER A 101 -4.02 -11.35 -13.01
N ILE A 102 -2.81 -11.78 -13.33
CA ILE A 102 -1.65 -10.87 -13.38
C ILE A 102 -1.93 -9.82 -14.46
N GLY A 103 -1.62 -8.57 -14.15
CA GLY A 103 -1.86 -7.45 -15.05
C GLY A 103 -3.24 -6.79 -14.90
N LYS A 104 -4.13 -7.35 -14.07
CA LYS A 104 -5.44 -6.76 -13.86
C LYS A 104 -5.32 -5.42 -13.15
N LYS A 105 -6.05 -4.42 -13.63
CA LYS A 105 -5.98 -3.06 -13.06
C LYS A 105 -6.71 -3.00 -11.74
N VAL A 106 -6.09 -2.32 -10.78
CA VAL A 106 -6.63 -2.16 -9.43
C VAL A 106 -6.42 -0.72 -8.97
N LYS A 107 -7.18 -0.33 -7.95
CA LYS A 107 -7.03 0.99 -7.32
C LYS A 107 -7.11 0.85 -5.81
N VAL A 108 -6.49 1.79 -5.10
CA VAL A 108 -6.46 1.79 -3.65
C VAL A 108 -7.82 2.17 -3.08
N VAL A 109 -8.18 1.51 -1.98
CA VAL A 109 -9.27 1.90 -1.10
C VAL A 109 -8.78 1.78 0.34
N PHE A 110 -9.32 2.60 1.23
CA PHE A 110 -8.95 2.53 2.63
C PHE A 110 -10.09 1.89 3.42
N ARG A 111 -9.76 0.87 4.20
CA ARG A 111 -10.71 0.16 5.04
C ARG A 111 -10.15 0.05 6.45
N HIS A 112 -11.01 0.17 7.43
CA HIS A 112 -10.61 0.02 8.83
C HIS A 112 -11.78 -0.49 9.66
N ALA A 113 -11.45 -1.18 10.75
CA ALA A 113 -12.41 -1.51 11.78
C ALA A 113 -12.58 -0.30 12.69
N ALA A 114 -13.69 -0.26 13.46
CA ALA A 114 -13.94 0.83 14.39
C ALA A 114 -12.77 0.99 15.37
N GLY A 115 -12.24 2.21 15.49
CA GLY A 115 -11.12 2.52 16.37
C GLY A 115 -9.75 2.19 15.84
N GLU A 116 -9.65 1.71 14.59
CA GLU A 116 -8.38 1.39 13.96
C GLU A 116 -8.03 2.38 12.84
N ALA A 117 -6.74 2.51 12.55
CA ALA A 117 -6.29 3.33 11.43
C ALA A 117 -6.70 2.69 10.10
N PRO A 118 -7.05 3.50 9.07
CA PRO A 118 -7.34 2.97 7.76
C PRO A 118 -6.12 2.28 7.14
N VAL A 119 -6.35 1.13 6.52
CA VAL A 119 -5.30 0.34 5.86
C VAL A 119 -5.52 0.42 4.34
N PRO A 120 -4.46 0.66 3.55
CA PRO A 120 -4.60 0.67 2.10
C PRO A 120 -4.79 -0.75 1.58
N LEU A 121 -5.88 -0.97 0.89
CA LEU A 121 -6.22 -2.20 0.21
C LEU A 121 -6.56 -1.87 -1.24
N PHE A 122 -6.74 -2.88 -2.08
CA PHE A 122 -7.00 -2.64 -3.50
C PHE A 122 -8.26 -3.35 -3.97
N THR A 123 -8.96 -2.71 -4.88
CA THR A 123 -10.11 -3.30 -5.57
C THR A 123 -9.87 -3.28 -7.07
N VAL A 124 -10.51 -4.21 -7.78
CA VAL A 124 -10.44 -4.24 -9.25
C VAL A 124 -11.17 -3.02 -9.82
N CYS A 125 -10.55 -2.40 -10.81
CA CYS A 125 -11.16 -1.27 -11.51
C CYS A 125 -12.30 -1.72 -12.43
#